data_a7a5008a959f2d12e2cefb1997b7dfe6
#
_entry.id   a7a5008a959f2d12e2cefb1997b7dfe6
#
_cell.length_a   1.000
_cell.length_b   1.000
_cell.length_c   1.000
_cell.angle_alpha   90.00
_cell.angle_beta   90.00
_cell.angle_gamma   90.00
#
_symmetry.space_group_name_H-M   'P 1'
#
loop_
_entity.id
_entity.type
_entity.pdbx_description
1 polymer ?
#
loop_
_entity_poly.entity_id
_entity_poly.type
_entity_poly.pdbx_seq_one_letter_code
_entity_poly.pdbx_strand_id
1 'polypeptide(L)'
;MQHIYRSLKTTGTARAAVVLPDNVLFEDNTGQKIRRDLMNKCNLHTILRLPTGIFYAQGVKTNVLFFTRGKTDEDNTKAVWVYDLRSNMRSFGKTNPLKKEDFAEFEALYCAGHFEDRKETWSPENPNGRWRKFPIEEILKDEKTGLDLKWIKDDSDTLDCSLAELMQTIQEKSANIAAAVTELSKLIDGIEE
;
A
#
# COMPACT_ATOMS: atom_id res chain seq x y z
N MET A 1 -5.66 7.86 9.84
CA MET A 1 -6.59 8.08 8.72
C MET A 1 -7.84 8.86 9.13
N GLN A 2 -8.68 8.38 10.05
CA GLN A 2 -9.94 9.04 10.45
C GLN A 2 -9.78 10.53 10.80
N HIS A 3 -8.78 10.90 11.58
CA HIS A 3 -8.50 12.28 11.90
C HIS A 3 -8.29 13.16 10.66
N ILE A 4 -7.58 12.63 9.65
CA ILE A 4 -7.28 13.37 8.42
C ILE A 4 -8.57 13.67 7.65
N TYR A 5 -9.37 12.66 7.25
CA TYR A 5 -10.54 12.92 6.42
C TYR A 5 -11.65 13.67 7.15
N ARG A 6 -11.73 13.55 8.48
CA ARG A 6 -12.67 14.35 9.29
C ARG A 6 -12.27 15.82 9.39
N SER A 7 -10.97 16.13 9.28
CA SER A 7 -10.45 17.50 9.30
C SER A 7 -10.58 18.22 7.94
N LEU A 8 -10.84 17.48 6.86
CA LEU A 8 -11.02 18.08 5.53
C LEU A 8 -12.38 18.81 5.45
N LYS A 9 -12.37 19.99 4.85
CA LYS A 9 -13.60 20.77 4.59
C LYS A 9 -14.51 20.02 3.60
N THR A 10 -15.80 20.02 3.85
CA THR A 10 -16.85 19.37 3.03
C THR A 10 -17.23 20.15 1.78
N THR A 11 -16.26 20.80 1.16
CA THR A 11 -16.47 21.64 -0.04
C THR A 11 -16.50 20.84 -1.34
N GLY A 12 -16.11 19.56 -1.30
CA GLY A 12 -15.92 18.73 -2.49
C GLY A 12 -14.56 18.94 -3.19
N THR A 13 -13.69 19.78 -2.64
CA THR A 13 -12.38 20.12 -3.25
C THR A 13 -11.20 19.86 -2.32
N ALA A 14 -11.45 19.66 -1.02
CA ALA A 14 -10.38 19.39 -0.05
C ALA A 14 -9.79 17.99 -0.28
N ARG A 15 -8.47 17.91 -0.42
CA ARG A 15 -7.73 16.71 -0.84
C ARG A 15 -6.72 16.28 0.20
N ALA A 16 -6.43 15.00 0.24
CA ALA A 16 -5.33 14.43 1.02
C ALA A 16 -4.61 13.34 0.23
N ALA A 17 -3.32 13.20 0.53
CA ALA A 17 -2.49 12.06 0.14
C ALA A 17 -1.84 11.52 1.42
N VAL A 18 -2.03 10.23 1.73
CA VAL A 18 -1.61 9.66 2.99
C VAL A 18 -0.83 8.38 2.74
N VAL A 19 0.38 8.31 3.27
CA VAL A 19 1.20 7.09 3.25
C VAL A 19 0.75 6.18 4.39
N LEU A 20 0.43 4.95 4.08
CA LEU A 20 -0.04 3.94 5.03
C LEU A 20 0.60 2.57 4.76
N PRO A 21 0.85 1.77 5.80
CA PRO A 21 1.30 0.40 5.62
C PRO A 21 0.18 -0.49 5.06
N ASP A 22 0.55 -1.61 4.43
CA ASP A 22 -0.38 -2.53 3.75
C ASP A 22 -1.50 -3.05 4.65
N ASN A 23 -1.21 -3.33 5.93
CA ASN A 23 -2.21 -3.90 6.85
C ASN A 23 -3.50 -3.06 6.93
N VAL A 24 -3.41 -1.74 6.80
CA VAL A 24 -4.57 -0.85 6.82
C VAL A 24 -5.55 -1.13 5.67
N LEU A 25 -5.04 -1.69 4.56
CA LEU A 25 -5.85 -1.99 3.37
C LEU A 25 -6.69 -3.27 3.51
N PHE A 26 -6.33 -4.19 4.41
CA PHE A 26 -7.01 -5.49 4.56
C PHE A 26 -7.39 -5.86 6.00
N GLU A 27 -7.00 -5.06 7.01
CA GLU A 27 -7.36 -5.31 8.41
C GLU A 27 -8.88 -5.43 8.59
N ASP A 28 -9.32 -6.45 9.32
CA ASP A 28 -10.73 -6.76 9.56
C ASP A 28 -11.37 -5.83 10.60
N ASN A 29 -12.64 -6.01 10.84
CA ASN A 29 -13.43 -5.34 11.88
C ASN A 29 -13.33 -3.80 11.86
N THR A 30 -12.51 -3.22 12.73
CA THR A 30 -12.35 -1.76 12.82
C THR A 30 -11.74 -1.18 11.55
N GLY A 31 -10.76 -1.85 10.95
CA GLY A 31 -10.15 -1.46 9.69
C GLY A 31 -11.16 -1.40 8.55
N GLN A 32 -11.99 -2.43 8.41
CA GLN A 32 -13.07 -2.49 7.43
C GLN A 32 -14.06 -1.31 7.59
N LYS A 33 -14.51 -1.04 8.81
CA LYS A 33 -15.43 0.08 9.08
C LYS A 33 -14.81 1.42 8.69
N ILE A 34 -13.53 1.62 8.96
CA ILE A 34 -12.80 2.85 8.61
C ILE A 34 -12.66 2.99 7.09
N ARG A 35 -12.38 1.91 6.36
CA ARG A 35 -12.30 1.95 4.89
C ARG A 35 -13.65 2.28 4.26
N ARG A 36 -14.74 1.67 4.73
CA ARG A 36 -16.10 1.99 4.28
C ARG A 36 -16.48 3.44 4.58
N ASP A 37 -16.21 3.92 5.80
CA ASP A 37 -16.46 5.32 6.19
C ASP A 37 -15.65 6.31 5.33
N LEU A 38 -14.38 5.99 5.03
CA LEU A 38 -13.56 6.78 4.12
C LEU A 38 -14.18 6.85 2.72
N MET A 39 -14.56 5.72 2.14
CA MET A 39 -15.10 5.65 0.77
C MET A 39 -16.48 6.30 0.66
N ASN A 40 -17.27 6.29 1.74
CA ASN A 40 -18.53 7.00 1.79
C ASN A 40 -18.33 8.52 1.86
N LYS A 41 -17.46 9.00 2.75
CA LYS A 41 -17.25 10.44 2.99
C LYS A 41 -16.32 11.11 1.98
N CYS A 42 -15.46 10.33 1.35
CA CYS A 42 -14.48 10.82 0.40
C CYS A 42 -14.54 10.01 -0.90
N ASN A 43 -14.18 10.67 -1.99
CA ASN A 43 -13.80 9.96 -3.20
C ASN A 43 -12.35 9.47 -3.05
N LEU A 44 -12.17 8.21 -2.67
CA LEU A 44 -10.88 7.53 -2.72
C LEU A 44 -10.62 7.16 -4.19
N HIS A 45 -9.95 8.04 -4.90
CA HIS A 45 -9.81 7.90 -6.35
C HIS A 45 -8.50 7.23 -6.80
N THR A 46 -7.50 7.12 -5.92
CA THR A 46 -6.20 6.54 -6.34
C THR A 46 -5.48 5.89 -5.16
N ILE A 47 -4.94 4.70 -5.38
CA ILE A 47 -3.97 4.04 -4.52
C ILE A 47 -2.69 3.83 -5.32
N LEU A 48 -1.56 4.32 -4.81
CA LEU A 48 -0.24 4.05 -5.35
C LEU A 48 0.46 3.04 -4.43
N ARG A 49 0.72 1.84 -4.94
CA ARG A 49 1.45 0.80 -4.23
C ARG A 49 2.95 1.07 -4.37
N LEU A 50 3.58 1.46 -3.27
CA LEU A 50 5.00 1.78 -3.24
C LEU A 50 5.87 0.52 -3.14
N PRO A 51 7.08 0.53 -3.74
CA PRO A 51 8.01 -0.59 -3.63
C PRO A 51 8.53 -0.76 -2.21
N THR A 52 9.07 -1.94 -1.91
CA THR A 52 9.78 -2.21 -0.67
C THR A 52 11.19 -1.60 -0.68
N GLY A 53 11.81 -1.47 0.50
CA GLY A 53 13.19 -1.00 0.64
C GLY A 53 13.37 0.53 0.59
N ILE A 54 12.31 1.30 0.40
CA ILE A 54 12.36 2.78 0.34
C ILE A 54 12.36 3.45 1.71
N PHE A 55 11.99 2.72 2.76
CA PHE A 55 12.01 3.20 4.15
C PHE A 55 13.06 2.45 4.97
N TYR A 56 13.46 3.00 6.13
CA TYR A 56 14.43 2.38 7.02
C TYR A 56 14.01 0.97 7.49
N ALA A 57 12.74 0.75 7.74
CA ALA A 57 12.19 -0.57 8.02
C ALA A 57 12.11 -1.35 6.70
N GLN A 58 13.14 -2.13 6.40
CA GLN A 58 13.21 -2.98 5.20
C GLN A 58 12.05 -3.99 5.24
N GLY A 59 11.43 -4.21 4.09
CA GLY A 59 10.31 -5.15 3.95
C GLY A 59 8.93 -4.59 4.30
N VAL A 60 8.82 -3.37 4.86
CA VAL A 60 7.52 -2.74 5.06
C VAL A 60 6.93 -2.35 3.70
N LYS A 61 5.79 -2.94 3.39
CA LYS A 61 4.97 -2.60 2.21
C LYS A 61 4.07 -1.42 2.57
N THR A 62 4.14 -0.34 1.77
CA THR A 62 3.37 0.88 1.99
C THR A 62 2.61 1.30 0.74
N ASN A 63 1.58 2.12 0.93
CA ASN A 63 0.76 2.66 -0.14
C ASN A 63 0.49 4.13 0.12
N VAL A 64 0.27 4.90 -0.95
CA VAL A 64 -0.27 6.26 -0.85
C VAL A 64 -1.72 6.24 -1.27
N LEU A 65 -2.62 6.67 -0.39
CA LEU A 65 -4.03 6.83 -0.68
C LEU A 65 -4.30 8.30 -1.01
N PHE A 66 -4.84 8.55 -2.19
CA PHE A 66 -5.25 9.88 -2.63
C PHE A 66 -6.77 9.97 -2.62
N PHE A 67 -7.30 10.93 -1.89
CA PHE A 67 -8.74 11.11 -1.79
C PHE A 67 -9.15 12.58 -1.68
N THR A 68 -10.36 12.84 -2.14
CA THR A 68 -11.01 14.15 -2.07
C THR A 68 -12.23 14.05 -1.17
N ARG A 69 -12.37 14.95 -0.20
CA ARG A 69 -13.55 15.00 0.67
C ARG A 69 -14.79 15.35 -0.15
N GLY A 70 -15.84 14.52 -0.03
CA GLY A 70 -17.11 14.77 -0.66
C GLY A 70 -17.89 15.95 -0.04
N LYS A 71 -18.89 16.41 -0.74
CA LYS A 71 -19.87 17.39 -0.21
C LYS A 71 -20.87 16.71 0.74
N THR A 72 -21.11 15.43 0.54
CA THR A 72 -21.95 14.55 1.34
C THR A 72 -21.13 13.53 2.09
N ASP A 73 -21.75 12.77 2.99
CA ASP A 73 -21.13 11.69 3.75
C ASP A 73 -21.41 10.29 3.17
N GLU A 74 -22.00 10.22 1.96
CA GLU A 74 -22.44 8.97 1.35
C GLU A 74 -21.99 8.88 -0.11
N ASP A 75 -21.63 7.68 -0.53
CA ASP A 75 -21.42 7.26 -1.93
C ASP A 75 -20.42 8.12 -2.75
N ASN A 76 -19.42 8.69 -2.13
CA ASN A 76 -18.48 9.56 -2.81
C ASN A 76 -17.45 8.82 -3.67
N THR A 77 -17.08 7.58 -3.31
CA THR A 77 -16.18 6.75 -4.13
C THR A 77 -16.99 5.91 -5.10
N LYS A 78 -16.75 6.06 -6.40
CA LYS A 78 -17.37 5.25 -7.46
C LYS A 78 -16.44 4.20 -8.02
N ALA A 79 -15.16 4.47 -8.04
CA ALA A 79 -14.12 3.53 -8.43
C ALA A 79 -12.79 3.94 -7.81
N VAL A 80 -11.93 2.96 -7.58
CA VAL A 80 -10.56 3.16 -7.10
C VAL A 80 -9.60 2.77 -8.22
N TRP A 81 -8.72 3.69 -8.58
CA TRP A 81 -7.62 3.42 -9.48
C TRP A 81 -6.39 2.99 -8.69
N VAL A 82 -5.75 1.94 -9.11
CA VAL A 82 -4.55 1.43 -8.45
C VAL A 82 -3.38 1.44 -9.42
N TYR A 83 -2.27 2.04 -8.99
CA TYR A 83 -0.99 1.95 -9.69
C TYR A 83 -0.04 1.05 -8.91
N ASP A 84 0.44 0.00 -9.56
CA ASP A 84 1.41 -0.92 -8.97
C ASP A 84 2.85 -0.51 -9.30
N LEU A 85 3.50 0.22 -8.40
CA LEU A 85 4.93 0.54 -8.47
C LEU A 85 5.76 -0.47 -7.65
N ARG A 86 5.20 -1.64 -7.31
CA ARG A 86 5.84 -2.62 -6.43
C ARG A 86 6.24 -3.90 -7.14
N SER A 87 5.28 -4.55 -7.80
CA SER A 87 5.49 -5.88 -8.42
C SER A 87 6.50 -5.81 -9.55
N ASN A 88 7.47 -6.73 -9.54
CA ASN A 88 8.52 -6.83 -10.56
C ASN A 88 9.32 -5.53 -10.77
N MET A 89 9.51 -4.76 -9.71
CA MET A 89 10.38 -3.59 -9.72
C MET A 89 11.81 -3.97 -9.28
N ARG A 90 12.77 -3.16 -9.71
CA ARG A 90 14.14 -3.26 -9.21
C ARG A 90 14.18 -3.14 -7.68
N SER A 91 15.19 -3.71 -7.06
CA SER A 91 15.41 -3.56 -5.62
C SER A 91 15.79 -2.12 -5.26
N PHE A 92 15.12 -1.57 -4.26
CA PHE A 92 15.39 -0.25 -3.70
C PHE A 92 16.10 -0.34 -2.35
N GLY A 93 16.87 0.68 -2.00
CA GLY A 93 17.63 0.76 -0.75
C GLY A 93 18.52 1.99 -0.70
N LYS A 94 19.43 2.05 0.27
CA LYS A 94 20.35 3.20 0.43
C LYS A 94 21.23 3.44 -0.80
N THR A 95 21.72 2.37 -1.42
CA THR A 95 22.59 2.45 -2.61
C THR A 95 21.83 2.65 -3.91
N ASN A 96 20.56 2.33 -3.92
CA ASN A 96 19.67 2.42 -5.07
C ASN A 96 18.32 3.04 -4.65
N PRO A 97 18.28 4.34 -4.30
CA PRO A 97 17.06 4.97 -3.77
C PRO A 97 15.98 5.12 -4.85
N LEU A 98 14.75 5.24 -4.38
CA LEU A 98 13.62 5.66 -5.22
C LEU A 98 13.83 7.10 -5.67
N LYS A 99 13.69 7.36 -6.97
CA LYS A 99 13.92 8.66 -7.59
C LYS A 99 12.63 9.18 -8.24
N LYS A 100 12.63 10.45 -8.61
CA LYS A 100 11.50 11.08 -9.30
C LYS A 100 11.16 10.39 -10.62
N GLU A 101 12.17 9.98 -11.35
CA GLU A 101 12.03 9.29 -12.64
C GLU A 101 11.23 7.98 -12.54
N ASP A 102 11.30 7.30 -11.38
CA ASP A 102 10.54 6.07 -11.12
C ASP A 102 9.01 6.31 -11.09
N PHE A 103 8.58 7.56 -10.90
CA PHE A 103 7.17 7.96 -10.90
C PHE A 103 6.67 8.49 -12.25
N ALA A 104 7.51 8.60 -13.28
CA ALA A 104 7.15 9.26 -14.53
C ALA A 104 5.92 8.64 -15.20
N GLU A 105 5.82 7.32 -15.25
CA GLU A 105 4.64 6.63 -15.78
C GLU A 105 3.39 6.90 -14.93
N PHE A 106 3.52 6.81 -13.60
CA PHE A 106 2.41 7.12 -12.70
C PHE A 106 1.93 8.58 -12.88
N GLU A 107 2.83 9.54 -12.95
CA GLU A 107 2.50 10.96 -13.12
C GLU A 107 1.73 11.18 -14.44
N ALA A 108 2.16 10.55 -15.52
CA ALA A 108 1.48 10.63 -16.82
C ALA A 108 0.07 10.02 -16.79
N LEU A 109 -0.11 8.88 -16.13
CA LEU A 109 -1.39 8.16 -16.04
C LEU A 109 -2.34 8.74 -14.99
N TYR A 110 -1.80 9.44 -14.00
CA TYR A 110 -2.58 10.04 -12.92
C TYR A 110 -3.54 11.13 -13.41
N CYS A 111 -3.25 11.82 -14.51
CA CYS A 111 -4.08 12.86 -15.14
C CYS A 111 -4.62 13.86 -14.12
N ALA A 112 -3.72 14.56 -13.41
CA ALA A 112 -4.08 15.49 -12.35
C ALA A 112 -5.05 16.57 -12.84
N GLY A 113 -6.24 16.66 -12.25
CA GLY A 113 -7.29 17.59 -12.63
C GLY A 113 -8.21 17.14 -13.78
N HIS A 114 -7.86 16.02 -14.47
CA HIS A 114 -8.58 15.45 -15.61
C HIS A 114 -8.75 13.93 -15.40
N PHE A 115 -9.38 13.54 -14.30
CA PHE A 115 -9.52 12.12 -13.93
C PHE A 115 -10.39 11.32 -14.90
N GLU A 116 -11.21 11.98 -15.67
CA GLU A 116 -12.03 11.41 -16.76
C GLU A 116 -11.18 10.91 -17.93
N ASP A 117 -9.98 11.47 -18.15
CA ASP A 117 -9.08 11.08 -19.23
C ASP A 117 -8.24 9.84 -18.90
N ARG A 118 -8.35 9.30 -17.70
CA ARG A 118 -7.61 8.12 -17.26
C ARG A 118 -7.97 6.90 -18.07
N LYS A 119 -6.96 6.18 -18.52
CA LYS A 119 -7.12 4.92 -19.25
C LYS A 119 -6.31 3.83 -18.56
N GLU A 120 -6.89 2.65 -18.43
CA GLU A 120 -6.18 1.49 -17.89
C GLU A 120 -5.03 1.10 -18.82
N THR A 121 -3.91 0.69 -18.22
CA THR A 121 -2.83 0.00 -18.96
C THR A 121 -2.98 -1.51 -18.83
N TRP A 122 -3.76 -1.97 -17.85
CA TRP A 122 -4.10 -3.38 -17.71
C TRP A 122 -5.19 -3.78 -18.70
N SER A 123 -5.01 -4.94 -19.33
CA SER A 123 -6.03 -5.64 -20.11
C SER A 123 -5.75 -7.14 -20.07
N PRO A 124 -6.68 -8.01 -20.53
CA PRO A 124 -6.40 -9.44 -20.68
C PRO A 124 -5.18 -9.73 -21.58
N GLU A 125 -4.91 -8.86 -22.58
CA GLU A 125 -3.77 -8.94 -23.49
C GLU A 125 -2.50 -8.33 -22.88
N ASN A 126 -2.64 -7.45 -21.88
CA ASN A 126 -1.55 -6.84 -21.12
C ASN A 126 -1.74 -7.04 -19.60
N PRO A 127 -1.62 -8.27 -19.07
CA PRO A 127 -1.86 -8.56 -17.66
C PRO A 127 -0.87 -7.89 -16.71
N ASN A 128 0.27 -7.43 -17.22
CA ASN A 128 1.31 -6.71 -16.46
C ASN A 128 1.15 -5.19 -16.50
N GLY A 129 0.08 -4.66 -17.12
CA GLY A 129 -0.23 -3.24 -17.08
C GLY A 129 -0.39 -2.75 -15.64
N ARG A 130 0.33 -1.67 -15.27
CA ARG A 130 0.48 -1.22 -13.88
C ARG A 130 -0.67 -0.35 -13.37
N TRP A 131 -1.55 0.12 -14.25
CA TRP A 131 -2.67 1.02 -13.93
C TRP A 131 -4.00 0.33 -14.20
N ARG A 132 -4.79 0.11 -13.14
CA ARG A 132 -6.06 -0.61 -13.22
C ARG A 132 -7.15 0.08 -12.41
N LYS A 133 -8.38 0.06 -12.92
CA LYS A 133 -9.59 0.59 -12.30
C LYS A 133 -10.38 -0.54 -11.65
N PHE A 134 -10.83 -0.30 -10.43
CA PHE A 134 -11.72 -1.20 -9.68
C PHE A 134 -13.02 -0.47 -9.35
N PRO A 135 -14.15 -0.84 -9.94
CA PRO A 135 -15.46 -0.29 -9.58
C PRO A 135 -15.77 -0.55 -8.10
N ILE A 136 -16.47 0.38 -7.46
CA ILE A 136 -16.80 0.25 -6.03
C ILE A 136 -17.64 -1.01 -5.75
N GLU A 137 -18.50 -1.40 -6.68
CA GLU A 137 -19.33 -2.60 -6.57
C GLU A 137 -18.48 -3.88 -6.49
N GLU A 138 -17.35 -3.92 -7.18
CA GLU A 138 -16.41 -5.04 -7.11
C GLU A 138 -15.73 -5.09 -5.74
N ILE A 139 -15.29 -3.95 -5.22
CA ILE A 139 -14.65 -3.84 -3.90
C ILE A 139 -15.62 -4.22 -2.78
N LEU A 140 -16.88 -3.84 -2.89
CA LEU A 140 -17.90 -4.11 -1.87
C LEU A 140 -18.42 -5.55 -1.89
N LYS A 141 -18.18 -6.34 -2.96
CA LYS A 141 -18.47 -7.79 -2.99
C LYS A 141 -17.60 -8.56 -2.00
N ASP A 142 -16.38 -8.09 -1.76
CA ASP A 142 -15.56 -8.61 -0.67
C ASP A 142 -16.14 -8.17 0.68
N GLU A 143 -16.56 -9.13 1.49
CA GLU A 143 -17.11 -8.87 2.83
C GLU A 143 -16.17 -8.02 3.68
N LYS A 144 -14.86 -8.21 3.52
CA LYS A 144 -13.81 -7.46 4.22
C LYS A 144 -13.57 -6.08 3.65
N THR A 145 -14.10 -5.79 2.48
CA THR A 145 -13.88 -4.52 1.76
C THR A 145 -12.38 -4.21 1.65
N GLY A 146 -11.63 -5.21 1.20
CA GLY A 146 -10.18 -5.13 1.06
C GLY A 146 -9.78 -4.18 -0.05
N LEU A 147 -8.78 -3.37 0.21
CA LEU A 147 -8.17 -2.44 -0.76
C LEU A 147 -6.76 -2.89 -1.18
N ASP A 148 -6.30 -4.07 -0.74
CA ASP A 148 -5.05 -4.69 -1.21
C ASP A 148 -5.29 -5.40 -2.55
N LEU A 149 -5.64 -4.60 -3.56
CA LEU A 149 -6.03 -5.03 -4.90
C LEU A 149 -4.79 -5.39 -5.71
N LYS A 150 -4.60 -6.68 -5.99
CA LYS A 150 -3.45 -7.25 -6.72
C LYS A 150 -3.93 -7.92 -7.99
N TRP A 151 -3.17 -7.77 -9.08
CA TRP A 151 -3.44 -8.47 -10.35
C TRP A 151 -2.15 -8.85 -11.09
N ILE A 152 -1.04 -8.13 -10.86
CA ILE A 152 0.26 -8.47 -11.45
C ILE A 152 0.83 -9.63 -10.64
N LYS A 153 1.22 -10.71 -11.34
CA LYS A 153 1.97 -11.80 -10.74
C LYS A 153 3.35 -11.28 -10.39
N ASP A 154 3.69 -11.34 -9.12
CA ASP A 154 5.00 -10.92 -8.64
C ASP A 154 5.95 -12.12 -8.73
N ASP A 155 6.90 -12.05 -9.66
CA ASP A 155 7.90 -13.11 -9.85
C ASP A 155 8.90 -13.16 -8.69
N SER A 156 8.99 -12.10 -7.88
CA SER A 156 9.81 -12.08 -6.65
C SER A 156 9.19 -12.92 -5.52
N ASP A 157 7.89 -13.27 -5.59
CA ASP A 157 7.25 -14.21 -4.69
C ASP A 157 7.58 -15.69 -5.05
N THR A 158 8.18 -15.96 -6.22
CA THR A 158 8.84 -17.22 -6.48
C THR A 158 10.14 -17.20 -5.68
N LEU A 159 10.17 -17.98 -4.60
CA LEU A 159 11.38 -18.21 -3.83
C LEU A 159 12.42 -18.85 -4.77
N ASP A 160 13.29 -18.02 -5.37
CA ASP A 160 14.46 -18.50 -6.12
C ASP A 160 15.53 -19.10 -5.19
N CYS A 161 15.23 -19.19 -3.88
CA CYS A 161 16.08 -19.86 -2.92
C CYS A 161 15.59 -21.31 -2.73
N SER A 162 16.52 -22.22 -2.74
CA SER A 162 16.28 -23.63 -2.40
C SER A 162 15.72 -23.72 -0.97
N LEU A 163 14.95 -24.78 -0.69
CA LEU A 163 14.43 -25.04 0.68
C LEU A 163 15.57 -24.99 1.72
N ALA A 164 16.76 -25.44 1.35
CA ALA A 164 17.95 -25.42 2.20
C ALA A 164 18.41 -23.99 2.54
N GLU A 165 18.47 -23.09 1.57
CA GLU A 165 18.82 -21.67 1.77
C GLU A 165 17.78 -20.95 2.61
N LEU A 166 16.49 -21.26 2.41
CA LEU A 166 15.43 -20.73 3.24
C LEU A 166 15.57 -21.18 4.70
N MET A 167 15.83 -22.46 4.93
CA MET A 167 16.07 -23.02 6.26
C MET A 167 17.28 -22.38 6.94
N GLN A 168 18.38 -22.20 6.20
CA GLN A 168 19.57 -21.52 6.70
C GLN A 168 19.28 -20.08 7.11
N THR A 169 18.55 -19.33 6.27
CA THR A 169 18.14 -17.95 6.58
C THR A 169 17.25 -17.88 7.83
N ILE A 170 16.33 -18.81 7.99
CA ILE A 170 15.48 -18.90 9.20
C ILE A 170 16.34 -19.17 10.43
N GLN A 171 17.30 -20.09 10.36
CA GLN A 171 18.19 -20.41 11.46
C GLN A 171 19.05 -19.21 11.88
N GLU A 172 19.64 -18.50 10.91
CA GLU A 172 20.43 -17.28 11.17
C GLU A 172 19.58 -16.18 11.84
N LYS A 173 18.39 -15.94 11.32
CA LYS A 173 17.48 -14.93 11.91
C LYS A 173 17.02 -15.32 13.32
N SER A 174 16.74 -16.59 13.54
CA SER A 174 16.37 -17.12 14.86
C SER A 174 17.51 -16.97 15.87
N ALA A 175 18.74 -17.27 15.47
CA ALA A 175 19.93 -17.10 16.30
C ALA A 175 20.16 -15.61 16.66
N ASN A 176 19.98 -14.71 15.71
CA ASN A 176 20.10 -13.27 15.94
C ASN A 176 19.04 -12.74 16.93
N ILE A 177 17.80 -13.23 16.81
CA ILE A 177 16.71 -12.90 17.76
C ILE A 177 17.06 -13.40 19.16
N ALA A 178 17.52 -14.64 19.30
CA ALA A 178 17.90 -15.22 20.59
C ALA A 178 19.07 -14.43 21.25
N ALA A 179 20.08 -14.03 20.45
CA ALA A 179 21.16 -13.20 20.94
C ALA A 179 20.68 -11.83 21.43
N ALA A 180 19.81 -11.17 20.66
CA ALA A 180 19.24 -9.87 21.03
C ALA A 180 18.39 -9.96 22.31
N VAL A 181 17.59 -11.01 22.46
CA VAL A 181 16.79 -11.26 23.69
C VAL A 181 17.72 -11.46 24.89
N THR A 182 18.82 -12.22 24.73
CA THR A 182 19.80 -12.45 25.79
C THR A 182 20.48 -11.15 26.20
N GLU A 183 20.80 -10.29 25.25
CA GLU A 183 21.43 -8.98 25.52
C GLU A 183 20.45 -8.03 26.24
N LEU A 184 19.19 -8.01 25.83
CA LEU A 184 18.14 -7.27 26.50
C LEU A 184 17.91 -7.74 27.96
N SER A 185 17.90 -9.07 28.19
CA SER A 185 17.77 -9.62 29.54
C SER A 185 18.90 -9.15 30.45
N LYS A 186 20.16 -9.18 29.98
CA LYS A 186 21.30 -8.68 30.74
C LYS A 186 21.19 -7.18 31.08
N LEU A 187 20.64 -6.39 30.18
CA LEU A 187 20.42 -4.96 30.43
C LEU A 187 19.33 -4.72 31.47
N ILE A 188 18.28 -5.54 31.47
CA ILE A 188 17.21 -5.46 32.48
C ILE A 188 17.74 -5.87 33.86
N ASP A 189 18.45 -7.00 33.94
CA ASP A 189 19.04 -7.49 35.20
C ASP A 189 20.04 -6.49 35.78
N GLY A 190 20.76 -5.72 34.95
CA GLY A 190 21.70 -4.68 35.39
C GLY A 190 21.04 -3.34 35.78
N ILE A 191 19.73 -3.19 35.66
CA ILE A 191 18.96 -2.02 36.10
C ILE A 191 18.34 -2.26 37.49
N GLU A 192 18.22 -3.53 37.92
CA GLU A 192 17.64 -3.93 39.20
C GLU A 192 18.69 -4.02 40.34
N GLU A 193 19.97 -3.78 40.08
CA GLU A 193 21.04 -3.57 41.07
C GLU A 193 21.33 -2.07 41.29
#